data_17192f88f6fad525acf292ceb58cf1e9
#
_entry.id   17192f88f6fad525acf292ceb58cf1e9
#
_cell.length_a   1.000
_cell.length_b   1.000
_cell.length_c   1.000
_cell.angle_alpha   90.00
_cell.angle_beta   90.00
_cell.angle_gamma   90.00
#
_symmetry.space_group_name_H-M   'P 1'
#
loop_
_entity.id
_entity.type
_entity.pdbx_description
1 polymer ?
#
loop_
_entity_poly.entity_id
_entity_poly.type
_entity_poly.pdbx_seq_one_letter_code
_entity_poly.pdbx_strand_id
1 'polypeptide(L)'
;MANYRVLVSDPISEKGVEALAAAPGISVDVKTGISFDAKTGKPTEEFLKLIPEYHGLVVRSETKVTAEVFAAAKNLKIIGRAGVGVDNIDRSAATDHGVIVMNTPTGNTISTAEHAFTLMLATARNIGPAHAEVLKGNFKAARKAYQGIELNGKRLAVIGMGRIGTEFAKRAQSFNMHVVAYDPFLSQARADQLKVEL
;
A
#
# COMPACT_ATOMS: atom_id res chain seq x y z
N MET A 1 10.37 23.94 25.40
CA MET A 1 9.80 22.68 24.89
C MET A 1 10.78 22.11 23.84
N ALA A 2 11.01 20.81 23.84
CA ALA A 2 11.88 20.22 22.83
C ALA A 2 11.27 20.45 21.42
N ASN A 3 12.06 20.98 20.50
CA ASN A 3 11.61 21.27 19.14
C ASN A 3 12.08 20.12 18.23
N TYR A 4 11.16 19.25 17.82
CA TYR A 4 11.47 18.12 16.96
C TYR A 4 11.28 18.52 15.51
N ARG A 5 12.29 18.24 14.66
CA ARG A 5 12.19 18.44 13.21
C ARG A 5 11.78 17.15 12.54
N VAL A 6 10.79 17.21 11.66
CA VAL A 6 10.28 16.07 10.88
C VAL A 6 10.45 16.37 9.40
N LEU A 7 11.09 15.45 8.68
CA LEU A 7 11.22 15.49 7.23
C LEU A 7 10.12 14.62 6.59
N VAL A 8 9.40 15.18 5.64
CA VAL A 8 8.51 14.44 4.74
C VAL A 8 9.23 14.30 3.41
N SER A 9 9.73 13.11 3.10
CA SER A 9 10.58 12.86 1.91
C SER A 9 9.82 12.27 0.72
N ASP A 10 8.61 11.76 0.91
CA ASP A 10 7.73 11.29 -0.15
C ASP A 10 6.40 12.06 -0.17
N PRO A 11 5.73 12.18 -1.31
CA PRO A 11 4.44 12.88 -1.38
C PRO A 11 3.39 12.19 -0.50
N ILE A 12 2.83 12.93 0.46
CA ILE A 12 1.68 12.54 1.28
C ILE A 12 0.55 13.57 1.10
N SER A 13 -0.65 13.29 1.64
CA SER A 13 -1.75 14.25 1.58
C SER A 13 -1.43 15.53 2.35
N GLU A 14 -1.87 16.68 1.83
CA GLU A 14 -1.74 17.98 2.49
C GLU A 14 -2.28 17.96 3.92
N LYS A 15 -3.44 17.32 4.14
CA LYS A 15 -4.03 17.12 5.48
C LYS A 15 -3.08 16.40 6.45
N GLY A 16 -2.25 15.48 5.95
CA GLY A 16 -1.25 14.79 6.77
C GLY A 16 -0.11 15.72 7.18
N VAL A 17 0.33 16.57 6.27
CA VAL A 17 1.36 17.59 6.54
C VAL A 17 0.82 18.64 7.53
N GLU A 18 -0.40 19.13 7.31
CA GLU A 18 -1.07 20.09 8.21
C GLU A 18 -1.23 19.51 9.64
N ALA A 19 -1.67 18.25 9.75
CA ALA A 19 -1.81 17.59 11.03
C ALA A 19 -0.47 17.46 11.80
N LEU A 20 0.62 17.17 11.09
CA LEU A 20 1.96 17.16 11.69
C LEU A 20 2.42 18.55 12.10
N ALA A 21 2.22 19.56 11.25
CA ALA A 21 2.63 20.93 11.51
C ALA A 21 1.84 21.59 12.66
N ALA A 22 0.59 21.16 12.87
CA ALA A 22 -0.24 21.63 13.99
C ALA A 22 0.16 21.02 15.35
N ALA A 23 1.00 19.98 15.36
CA ALA A 23 1.41 19.34 16.62
C ALA A 23 2.40 20.21 17.40
N PRO A 24 2.17 20.47 18.70
CA PRO A 24 3.05 21.29 19.49
C PRO A 24 4.49 20.75 19.55
N GLY A 25 5.48 21.61 19.32
CA GLY A 25 6.90 21.26 19.39
C GLY A 25 7.41 20.47 18.19
N ILE A 26 6.65 20.41 17.09
CA ILE A 26 7.07 19.81 15.83
C ILE A 26 7.22 20.89 14.76
N SER A 27 8.34 20.86 14.03
CA SER A 27 8.52 21.59 12.78
C SER A 27 8.62 20.60 11.62
N VAL A 28 7.96 20.89 10.52
CA VAL A 28 7.85 19.98 9.35
C VAL A 28 8.49 20.61 8.13
N ASP A 29 9.43 19.90 7.53
CA ASP A 29 10.01 20.22 6.23
C ASP A 29 9.53 19.19 5.20
N VAL A 30 8.99 19.66 4.07
CA VAL A 30 8.56 18.80 2.96
C VAL A 30 9.59 18.93 1.84
N LYS A 31 10.34 17.85 1.59
CA LYS A 31 11.38 17.80 0.55
C LYS A 31 11.29 16.45 -0.17
N THR A 32 10.47 16.41 -1.21
CA THR A 32 10.21 15.21 -2.00
C THR A 32 11.16 15.08 -3.18
N GLY A 33 11.42 13.83 -3.61
CA GLY A 33 12.24 13.54 -4.80
C GLY A 33 13.74 13.64 -4.61
N ILE A 34 14.22 13.92 -3.39
CA ILE A 34 15.66 14.05 -3.09
C ILE A 34 16.26 12.82 -2.41
N SER A 35 15.43 11.89 -1.95
CA SER A 35 15.86 10.84 -1.01
C SER A 35 16.60 9.69 -1.68
N PHE A 36 16.28 9.41 -2.96
CA PHE A 36 16.72 8.18 -3.61
C PHE A 36 16.96 8.39 -5.10
N ASP A 37 18.08 7.90 -5.59
CA ASP A 37 18.39 7.89 -7.03
C ASP A 37 17.90 6.56 -7.65
N ALA A 38 16.87 6.66 -8.48
CA ALA A 38 16.28 5.50 -9.17
C ALA A 38 17.24 4.78 -10.13
N LYS A 39 18.28 5.46 -10.61
CA LYS A 39 19.29 4.87 -11.53
C LYS A 39 20.30 4.01 -10.79
N THR A 40 20.78 4.51 -9.66
CA THR A 40 21.81 3.83 -8.86
C THR A 40 21.22 2.89 -7.82
N GLY A 41 19.95 3.06 -7.47
CA GLY A 41 19.30 2.31 -6.40
C GLY A 41 19.81 2.68 -5.00
N LYS A 42 20.40 3.85 -4.81
CA LYS A 42 21.02 4.30 -3.55
C LYS A 42 20.44 5.61 -3.04
N PRO A 43 20.57 5.89 -1.74
CA PRO A 43 20.29 7.22 -1.20
C PRO A 43 21.17 8.29 -1.87
N THR A 44 20.60 9.47 -2.08
CA THR A 44 21.38 10.59 -2.65
C THR A 44 22.31 11.19 -1.60
N GLU A 45 23.40 11.80 -2.05
CA GLU A 45 24.29 12.55 -1.15
C GLU A 45 23.60 13.71 -0.46
N GLU A 46 22.66 14.37 -1.15
CA GLU A 46 21.87 15.45 -0.60
C GLU A 46 21.03 14.97 0.59
N PHE A 47 20.34 13.84 0.43
CA PHE A 47 19.55 13.25 1.50
C PHE A 47 20.41 12.80 2.69
N LEU A 48 21.56 12.18 2.44
CA LEU A 48 22.47 11.74 3.49
C LEU A 48 23.07 12.92 4.27
N LYS A 49 23.30 14.08 3.64
CA LYS A 49 23.76 15.30 4.29
C LYS A 49 22.66 15.97 5.11
N LEU A 50 21.40 15.81 4.70
CA LEU A 50 20.27 16.47 5.30
C LEU A 50 19.69 15.71 6.50
N ILE A 51 19.61 14.39 6.41
CA ILE A 51 18.88 13.56 7.40
C ILE A 51 19.41 13.66 8.84
N PRO A 52 20.69 13.93 9.11
CA PRO A 52 21.18 14.13 10.48
C PRO A 52 20.47 15.22 11.27
N GLU A 53 19.83 16.18 10.61
CA GLU A 53 19.15 17.30 11.25
C GLU A 53 17.76 16.94 11.78
N TYR A 54 17.23 15.78 11.41
CA TYR A 54 15.83 15.40 11.68
C TYR A 54 15.71 14.34 12.76
N HIS A 55 14.59 14.45 13.51
CA HIS A 55 14.20 13.54 14.57
C HIS A 55 13.10 12.57 14.12
N GLY A 56 12.34 12.95 13.12
CA GLY A 56 11.31 12.13 12.48
C GLY A 56 11.44 12.14 10.96
N LEU A 57 11.09 11.03 10.33
CA LEU A 57 11.07 10.88 8.88
C LEU A 57 9.72 10.28 8.46
N VAL A 58 9.04 10.94 7.54
CA VAL A 58 7.80 10.44 6.94
C VAL A 58 8.07 10.03 5.51
N VAL A 59 7.76 8.76 5.19
CA VAL A 59 8.00 8.14 3.88
C VAL A 59 6.76 7.45 3.34
N ARG A 60 6.77 7.14 2.05
CA ARG A 60 5.90 6.15 1.41
C ARG A 60 6.73 5.03 0.81
N SER A 61 6.64 4.81 -0.49
CA SER A 61 7.33 3.73 -1.21
C SER A 61 8.57 4.18 -1.99
N GLU A 62 8.73 5.47 -2.23
CA GLU A 62 9.81 6.02 -3.05
C GLU A 62 11.13 6.07 -2.27
N THR A 63 11.09 6.58 -1.04
CA THR A 63 12.25 6.62 -0.15
C THR A 63 12.58 5.23 0.38
N LYS A 64 13.80 4.78 0.13
CA LYS A 64 14.35 3.56 0.76
C LYS A 64 15.23 3.95 1.94
N VAL A 65 14.86 3.49 3.13
CA VAL A 65 15.61 3.75 4.35
C VAL A 65 16.51 2.56 4.63
N THR A 66 17.71 2.62 4.06
CA THR A 66 18.74 1.57 4.16
C THR A 66 19.60 1.75 5.41
N ALA A 67 20.44 0.75 5.73
CA ALA A 67 21.45 0.86 6.80
C ALA A 67 22.33 2.10 6.66
N GLU A 68 22.66 2.51 5.41
CA GLU A 68 23.44 3.73 5.13
C GLU A 68 22.72 4.99 5.59
N VAL A 69 21.38 5.07 5.37
CA VAL A 69 20.57 6.18 5.86
C VAL A 69 20.53 6.21 7.39
N PHE A 70 20.38 5.06 8.04
CA PHE A 70 20.41 4.99 9.52
C PHE A 70 21.77 5.41 10.07
N ALA A 71 22.87 5.01 9.45
CA ALA A 71 24.22 5.42 9.86
C ALA A 71 24.42 6.94 9.78
N ALA A 72 23.79 7.62 8.82
CA ALA A 72 23.81 9.07 8.68
C ALA A 72 22.83 9.77 9.62
N ALA A 73 21.69 9.19 9.92
CA ALA A 73 20.54 9.79 10.63
C ALA A 73 20.71 9.80 12.15
N LYS A 74 21.73 10.48 12.67
CA LYS A 74 22.17 10.43 14.09
C LYS A 74 21.12 10.88 15.10
N ASN A 75 20.19 11.74 14.71
CA ASN A 75 19.16 12.28 15.60
C ASN A 75 17.78 11.60 15.39
N LEU A 76 17.67 10.71 14.42
CA LEU A 76 16.40 10.08 14.05
C LEU A 76 15.88 9.19 15.19
N LYS A 77 14.63 9.38 15.56
CA LYS A 77 13.94 8.64 16.63
C LYS A 77 12.77 7.82 16.10
N ILE A 78 12.15 8.27 15.02
CA ILE A 78 10.92 7.66 14.50
C ILE A 78 10.82 7.81 13.00
N ILE A 79 10.32 6.74 12.35
CA ILE A 79 9.94 6.74 10.95
C ILE A 79 8.45 6.39 10.85
N GLY A 80 7.67 7.25 10.20
CA GLY A 80 6.28 6.99 9.85
C GLY A 80 6.16 6.63 8.37
N ARG A 81 5.71 5.41 8.04
CA ARG A 81 5.39 5.07 6.66
C ARG A 81 3.90 5.27 6.39
N ALA A 82 3.56 6.18 5.48
CA ALA A 82 2.19 6.34 4.99
C ALA A 82 1.84 5.21 4.00
N GLY A 83 1.67 3.99 4.52
CA GLY A 83 1.38 2.78 3.77
C GLY A 83 1.36 1.54 4.66
N VAL A 84 0.96 0.39 4.11
CA VAL A 84 0.78 -0.86 4.87
C VAL A 84 2.08 -1.65 5.02
N GLY A 85 2.81 -1.87 3.93
CA GLY A 85 4.10 -2.56 3.96
C GLY A 85 5.19 -1.69 4.61
N VAL A 86 6.33 -2.28 4.93
CA VAL A 86 7.53 -1.60 5.44
C VAL A 86 8.80 -2.15 4.76
N ASP A 87 8.62 -2.71 3.59
CA ASP A 87 9.65 -3.37 2.77
C ASP A 87 10.76 -2.43 2.28
N ASN A 88 10.47 -1.14 2.21
CA ASN A 88 11.44 -0.10 1.88
C ASN A 88 12.22 0.44 3.09
N ILE A 89 12.04 -0.13 4.29
CA ILE A 89 12.74 0.27 5.52
C ILE A 89 13.51 -0.92 6.08
N ASP A 90 14.81 -0.78 6.26
CA ASP A 90 15.65 -1.77 6.93
C ASP A 90 15.31 -1.80 8.43
N ARG A 91 14.46 -2.75 8.82
CA ARG A 91 14.00 -2.88 10.21
C ARG A 91 15.09 -3.36 11.15
N SER A 92 16.07 -4.14 10.66
CA SER A 92 17.20 -4.55 11.48
C SER A 92 18.04 -3.34 11.86
N ALA A 93 18.42 -2.55 10.84
CA ALA A 93 19.16 -1.31 11.08
C ALA A 93 18.39 -0.31 11.95
N ALA A 94 17.05 -0.21 11.79
CA ALA A 94 16.22 0.62 12.66
C ALA A 94 16.33 0.19 14.13
N THR A 95 16.26 -1.11 14.39
CA THR A 95 16.40 -1.68 15.74
C THR A 95 17.78 -1.39 16.32
N ASP A 96 18.83 -1.61 15.55
CA ASP A 96 20.23 -1.39 15.97
C ASP A 96 20.50 0.09 16.32
N HIS A 97 19.79 1.03 15.67
CA HIS A 97 19.89 2.47 15.92
C HIS A 97 18.82 2.99 16.90
N GLY A 98 17.97 2.13 17.47
CA GLY A 98 16.92 2.52 18.41
C GLY A 98 15.82 3.39 17.78
N VAL A 99 15.55 3.25 16.47
CA VAL A 99 14.56 4.04 15.74
C VAL A 99 13.24 3.27 15.64
N ILE A 100 12.14 3.92 16.06
CA ILE A 100 10.79 3.36 15.98
C ILE A 100 10.30 3.42 14.54
N VAL A 101 9.78 2.31 14.01
CA VAL A 101 9.14 2.25 12.69
C VAL A 101 7.64 2.05 12.85
N MET A 102 6.84 2.98 12.33
CA MET A 102 5.38 2.95 12.33
C MET A 102 4.85 2.92 10.91
N ASN A 103 3.67 2.32 10.74
CA ASN A 103 2.97 2.28 9.45
C ASN A 103 1.48 2.55 9.62
N THR A 104 0.73 2.62 8.49
CA THR A 104 -0.73 2.75 8.48
C THR A 104 -1.37 1.44 8.00
N PRO A 105 -1.52 0.43 8.88
CA PRO A 105 -1.80 -0.95 8.47
C PRO A 105 -3.21 -1.19 7.88
N THR A 106 -4.11 -0.21 7.98
CA THR A 106 -5.49 -0.29 7.45
C THR A 106 -5.76 0.69 6.31
N GLY A 107 -4.81 1.59 6.02
CA GLY A 107 -5.03 2.77 5.18
C GLY A 107 -5.51 2.48 3.74
N ASN A 108 -5.16 1.32 3.18
CA ASN A 108 -5.56 0.93 1.82
C ASN A 108 -6.39 -0.36 1.77
N THR A 109 -6.84 -0.89 2.89
CA THR A 109 -7.53 -2.20 2.94
C THR A 109 -8.74 -2.23 2.00
N ILE A 110 -9.61 -1.24 2.12
CA ILE A 110 -10.85 -1.16 1.33
C ILE A 110 -10.53 -0.87 -0.13
N SER A 111 -9.73 0.16 -0.41
CA SER A 111 -9.40 0.57 -1.79
C SER A 111 -8.69 -0.54 -2.57
N THR A 112 -7.80 -1.29 -1.91
CA THR A 112 -7.11 -2.43 -2.55
C THR A 112 -8.08 -3.59 -2.83
N ALA A 113 -8.96 -3.91 -1.89
CA ALA A 113 -9.99 -4.94 -2.10
C ALA A 113 -10.96 -4.56 -3.23
N GLU A 114 -11.37 -3.31 -3.31
CA GLU A 114 -12.22 -2.79 -4.38
C GLU A 114 -11.54 -2.82 -5.72
N HIS A 115 -10.28 -2.40 -5.79
CA HIS A 115 -9.51 -2.43 -7.03
C HIS A 115 -9.32 -3.86 -7.54
N ALA A 116 -8.95 -4.80 -6.65
CA ALA A 116 -8.83 -6.21 -6.99
C ALA A 116 -10.16 -6.79 -7.51
N PHE A 117 -11.28 -6.46 -6.86
CA PHE A 117 -12.59 -6.90 -7.28
C PHE A 117 -13.01 -6.30 -8.64
N THR A 118 -12.69 -5.02 -8.85
CA THR A 118 -12.91 -4.33 -10.14
C THR A 118 -12.12 -5.01 -11.26
N LEU A 119 -10.84 -5.35 -11.03
CA LEU A 119 -10.03 -6.06 -12.01
C LEU A 119 -10.57 -7.46 -12.32
N MET A 120 -11.06 -8.20 -11.32
CA MET A 120 -11.71 -9.48 -11.51
C MET A 120 -12.96 -9.35 -12.41
N LEU A 121 -13.82 -8.38 -12.13
CA LEU A 121 -15.01 -8.09 -12.95
C LEU A 121 -14.61 -7.67 -14.37
N ALA A 122 -13.65 -6.77 -14.51
CA ALA A 122 -13.18 -6.29 -15.81
C ALA A 122 -12.61 -7.44 -16.67
N THR A 123 -11.88 -8.37 -16.02
CA THR A 123 -11.34 -9.57 -16.69
C THR A 123 -12.45 -10.53 -17.07
N ALA A 124 -13.36 -10.86 -16.15
CA ALA A 124 -14.48 -11.77 -16.40
C ALA A 124 -15.42 -11.28 -17.53
N ARG A 125 -15.54 -9.99 -17.72
CA ARG A 125 -16.41 -9.34 -18.70
C ARG A 125 -15.66 -8.75 -19.89
N ASN A 126 -14.34 -8.97 -20.01
CA ASN A 126 -13.50 -8.45 -21.11
C ASN A 126 -13.64 -6.94 -21.33
N ILE A 127 -13.80 -6.15 -20.27
CA ILE A 127 -14.15 -4.72 -20.34
C ILE A 127 -13.10 -3.93 -21.15
N GLY A 128 -11.81 -4.12 -20.88
CA GLY A 128 -10.73 -3.38 -21.56
C GLY A 128 -10.73 -3.58 -23.08
N PRO A 129 -10.58 -4.82 -23.59
CA PRO A 129 -10.54 -5.05 -25.03
C PRO A 129 -11.86 -4.73 -25.71
N ALA A 130 -13.02 -5.00 -25.08
CA ALA A 130 -14.31 -4.64 -25.63
C ALA A 130 -14.47 -3.13 -25.78
N HIS A 131 -14.07 -2.35 -24.77
CA HIS A 131 -14.09 -0.89 -24.82
C HIS A 131 -13.21 -0.34 -25.95
N ALA A 132 -11.99 -0.86 -26.11
CA ALA A 132 -11.09 -0.44 -27.17
C ALA A 132 -11.67 -0.65 -28.58
N GLU A 133 -12.39 -1.75 -28.80
CA GLU A 133 -13.05 -1.99 -30.10
C GLU A 133 -14.29 -1.10 -30.31
N VAL A 134 -15.04 -0.80 -29.25
CA VAL A 134 -16.18 0.12 -29.33
C VAL A 134 -15.73 1.53 -29.73
N LEU A 135 -14.60 2.00 -29.20
CA LEU A 135 -14.02 3.32 -29.58
C LEU A 135 -13.61 3.38 -31.07
N LYS A 136 -13.29 2.23 -31.68
CA LYS A 136 -13.02 2.13 -33.13
C LYS A 136 -14.30 2.00 -33.99
N GLY A 137 -15.47 2.06 -33.40
CA GLY A 137 -16.75 1.86 -34.10
C GLY A 137 -17.12 0.38 -34.33
N ASN A 138 -16.37 -0.57 -33.80
CA ASN A 138 -16.53 -2.02 -34.06
C ASN A 138 -17.50 -2.69 -33.07
N PHE A 139 -18.60 -2.06 -32.68
CA PHE A 139 -19.51 -2.56 -31.65
C PHE A 139 -20.00 -4.00 -31.90
N LYS A 140 -20.44 -4.32 -33.14
CA LYS A 140 -20.96 -5.67 -33.49
C LYS A 140 -19.86 -6.73 -33.35
N ALA A 141 -18.66 -6.43 -33.81
CA ALA A 141 -17.50 -7.33 -33.74
C ALA A 141 -17.08 -7.52 -32.27
N ALA A 142 -17.01 -6.43 -31.46
CA ALA A 142 -16.68 -6.47 -30.05
C ALA A 142 -17.66 -7.34 -29.26
N ARG A 143 -18.95 -7.19 -29.47
CA ARG A 143 -20.00 -7.99 -28.81
C ARG A 143 -19.86 -9.50 -29.09
N LYS A 144 -19.42 -9.87 -30.29
CA LYS A 144 -19.21 -11.28 -30.65
C LYS A 144 -17.90 -11.84 -30.11
N ALA A 145 -16.82 -11.05 -30.16
CA ALA A 145 -15.48 -11.50 -29.81
C ALA A 145 -15.24 -11.55 -28.29
N TYR A 146 -15.84 -10.60 -27.53
CA TYR A 146 -15.56 -10.43 -26.11
C TYR A 146 -16.76 -10.78 -25.21
N GLN A 147 -17.31 -11.98 -25.46
CA GLN A 147 -18.29 -12.53 -24.52
C GLN A 147 -17.61 -12.85 -23.21
N GLY A 148 -18.15 -12.30 -22.11
CA GLY A 148 -17.65 -12.58 -20.79
C GLY A 148 -18.40 -13.74 -20.12
N ILE A 149 -18.04 -13.99 -18.87
CA ILE A 149 -18.71 -14.95 -17.98
C ILE A 149 -19.41 -14.23 -16.83
N GLU A 150 -20.50 -14.80 -16.35
CA GLU A 150 -21.11 -14.39 -15.09
C GLU A 150 -20.34 -14.96 -13.90
N LEU A 151 -20.27 -14.19 -12.82
CA LEU A 151 -19.64 -14.62 -11.58
C LEU A 151 -20.60 -15.34 -10.64
N ASN A 152 -21.90 -15.14 -10.82
CA ASN A 152 -22.95 -15.77 -10.02
C ASN A 152 -22.78 -17.29 -9.98
N GLY A 153 -22.74 -17.86 -8.76
CA GLY A 153 -22.56 -19.29 -8.53
C GLY A 153 -21.17 -19.85 -8.84
N LYS A 154 -20.20 -19.00 -9.20
CA LYS A 154 -18.82 -19.46 -9.47
C LYS A 154 -18.04 -19.62 -8.16
N ARG A 155 -17.06 -20.52 -8.17
CA ARG A 155 -16.09 -20.68 -7.09
C ARG A 155 -14.94 -19.68 -7.27
N LEU A 156 -14.52 -19.06 -6.17
CA LEU A 156 -13.40 -18.14 -6.11
C LEU A 156 -12.40 -18.62 -5.07
N ALA A 157 -11.17 -18.90 -5.49
CA ALA A 157 -10.07 -19.16 -4.58
C ALA A 157 -9.45 -17.84 -4.10
N VAL A 158 -9.36 -17.65 -2.78
CA VAL A 158 -8.67 -16.53 -2.14
C VAL A 158 -7.47 -17.05 -1.38
N ILE A 159 -6.28 -16.72 -1.88
CA ILE A 159 -5.00 -17.09 -1.26
C ILE A 159 -4.55 -15.93 -0.39
N GLY A 160 -4.63 -16.10 0.94
CA GLY A 160 -4.39 -15.05 1.92
C GLY A 160 -5.69 -14.38 2.40
N MET A 161 -6.15 -14.74 3.60
CA MET A 161 -7.35 -14.19 4.24
C MET A 161 -7.03 -13.12 5.29
N GLY A 162 -6.01 -12.33 5.03
CA GLY A 162 -5.73 -11.13 5.80
C GLY A 162 -6.82 -10.04 5.62
N ARG A 163 -6.52 -8.80 5.99
CA ARG A 163 -7.50 -7.69 5.92
C ARG A 163 -8.08 -7.50 4.52
N ILE A 164 -7.22 -7.47 3.49
CA ILE A 164 -7.63 -7.26 2.09
C ILE A 164 -8.40 -8.48 1.57
N GLY A 165 -7.88 -9.71 1.77
CA GLY A 165 -8.55 -10.94 1.32
C GLY A 165 -9.94 -11.09 1.93
N THR A 166 -10.10 -10.76 3.21
CA THR A 166 -11.40 -10.77 3.89
C THR A 166 -12.39 -9.78 3.26
N GLU A 167 -11.95 -8.55 2.96
CA GLU A 167 -12.80 -7.55 2.32
C GLU A 167 -13.11 -7.89 0.86
N PHE A 168 -12.19 -8.53 0.16
CA PHE A 168 -12.40 -9.06 -1.19
C PHE A 168 -13.43 -10.20 -1.18
N ALA A 169 -13.29 -11.17 -0.26
CA ALA A 169 -14.22 -12.29 -0.10
C ALA A 169 -15.66 -11.83 0.18
N LYS A 170 -15.86 -10.85 1.05
CA LYS A 170 -17.19 -10.27 1.32
C LYS A 170 -17.86 -9.73 0.05
N ARG A 171 -17.10 -9.05 -0.81
CA ARG A 171 -17.61 -8.53 -2.09
C ARG A 171 -17.99 -9.66 -3.04
N ALA A 172 -17.15 -10.69 -3.12
CA ALA A 172 -17.41 -11.86 -3.94
C ALA A 172 -18.67 -12.63 -3.47
N GLN A 173 -18.86 -12.78 -2.17
CA GLN A 173 -20.07 -13.37 -1.60
C GLN A 173 -21.34 -12.56 -1.96
N SER A 174 -21.25 -11.23 -2.03
CA SER A 174 -22.37 -10.38 -2.47
C SER A 174 -22.72 -10.58 -3.96
N PHE A 175 -21.83 -11.18 -4.73
CA PHE A 175 -22.06 -11.64 -6.11
C PHE A 175 -22.48 -13.11 -6.19
N ASN A 176 -22.92 -13.71 -5.07
CA ASN A 176 -23.28 -15.12 -4.95
C ASN A 176 -22.16 -16.09 -5.36
N MET A 177 -20.91 -15.70 -5.15
CA MET A 177 -19.77 -16.59 -5.37
C MET A 177 -19.52 -17.48 -4.15
N HIS A 178 -19.07 -18.72 -4.39
CA HIS A 178 -18.58 -19.62 -3.36
C HIS A 178 -17.09 -19.34 -3.13
N VAL A 179 -16.75 -18.83 -1.96
CA VAL A 179 -15.35 -18.51 -1.64
C VAL A 179 -14.67 -19.69 -0.97
N VAL A 180 -13.58 -20.16 -1.58
CA VAL A 180 -12.63 -21.11 -1.03
C VAL A 180 -11.37 -20.36 -0.63
N ALA A 181 -10.93 -20.51 0.60
CA ALA A 181 -9.80 -19.75 1.13
C ALA A 181 -8.61 -20.66 1.44
N TYR A 182 -7.42 -20.14 1.22
CA TYR A 182 -6.19 -20.70 1.76
C TYR A 182 -5.42 -19.64 2.51
N ASP A 183 -5.19 -19.86 3.80
CA ASP A 183 -4.32 -19.04 4.64
C ASP A 183 -3.80 -19.90 5.79
N PRO A 184 -2.47 -20.04 5.95
CA PRO A 184 -1.90 -20.92 7.00
C PRO A 184 -2.22 -20.47 8.43
N PHE A 185 -2.71 -19.24 8.60
CA PHE A 185 -3.08 -18.66 9.90
C PHE A 185 -4.60 -18.57 10.12
N LEU A 186 -5.41 -18.99 9.16
CA LEU A 186 -6.86 -18.97 9.26
C LEU A 186 -7.38 -20.22 9.97
N SER A 187 -7.97 -20.05 11.16
CA SER A 187 -8.62 -21.15 11.86
C SER A 187 -9.98 -21.51 11.23
N GLN A 188 -10.44 -22.76 11.37
CA GLN A 188 -11.75 -23.19 10.92
C GLN A 188 -12.87 -22.32 11.50
N ALA A 189 -12.84 -22.04 12.81
CA ALA A 189 -13.84 -21.19 13.46
C ALA A 189 -13.91 -19.78 12.84
N ARG A 190 -12.76 -19.25 12.39
CA ARG A 190 -12.74 -17.95 11.69
C ARG A 190 -13.23 -18.05 10.26
N ALA A 191 -12.93 -19.13 9.54
CA ALA A 191 -13.47 -19.41 8.22
C ALA A 191 -15.00 -19.50 8.24
N ASP A 192 -15.55 -20.21 9.22
CA ASP A 192 -17.00 -20.34 9.41
C ASP A 192 -17.67 -18.98 9.64
N GLN A 193 -17.07 -18.13 10.49
CA GLN A 193 -17.56 -16.75 10.71
C GLN A 193 -17.55 -15.91 9.42
N LEU A 194 -16.53 -16.10 8.59
CA LEU A 194 -16.38 -15.40 7.31
C LEU A 194 -17.20 -16.06 6.19
N LYS A 195 -17.84 -17.20 6.46
CA LYS A 195 -18.61 -18.00 5.50
C LYS A 195 -17.79 -18.38 4.27
N VAL A 196 -16.56 -18.85 4.49
CA VAL A 196 -15.66 -19.33 3.46
C VAL A 196 -15.30 -20.80 3.72
N GLU A 197 -15.11 -21.57 2.64
CA GLU A 197 -14.58 -22.93 2.69
C GLU A 197 -13.05 -22.86 2.80
N LEU A 198 -12.42 -23.71 3.67
CA LEU A 198 -10.97 -23.86 3.81
C LEU A 198 -10.44 -24.96 2.90
#